data_315aafad831dfef876bcc662f9e25603
#
_entry.id   315aafad831dfef876bcc662f9e25603
#
_cell.length_a   1.000
_cell.length_b   1.000
_cell.length_c   1.000
_cell.angle_alpha   90.00
_cell.angle_beta   90.00
_cell.angle_gamma   90.00
#
_symmetry.space_group_name_H-M   'P 1'
#
loop_
_entity.id
_entity.type
_entity.pdbx_description
1 polymer ?
#
loop_
_entity_poly.entity_id
_entity_poly.type
_entity_poly.pdbx_seq_one_letter_code
_entity_poly.pdbx_strand_id
1 'polypeptide(L)'
;MSESDEKYMLRCIELAAKGLGYVKSNPLVGCVIVKNDKIISEGYHHAFGMPHAERVTIDRLDDKTQIKGSTIYVNLEPCSHYGKTPPCAPYVAKMKPQRVVISDVDPNPLVNNQGIKILQDAGIQVDVGICSMENRKLNRRFFTFIEKKRPYILLKWAQTLDGFIAEKNQNYIKWISNNATRQIVHKWRSEEMAILVGAGTVRCDDPQLTTRHWH
;
A
#
# COMPACT_ATOMS: atom_id res chain seq x y z
N MET A 1 -11.33 20.23 7.26
CA MET A 1 -10.17 19.32 7.43
C MET A 1 -9.19 20.05 8.33
N SER A 2 -8.71 19.44 9.38
CA SER A 2 -7.72 20.04 10.26
C SER A 2 -6.31 19.66 9.83
N GLU A 3 -5.34 20.52 10.09
CA GLU A 3 -3.91 20.26 9.85
C GLU A 3 -3.44 18.99 10.60
N SER A 4 -4.06 18.69 11.74
CA SER A 4 -3.81 17.47 12.51
C SER A 4 -4.29 16.20 11.79
N ASP A 5 -5.41 16.25 11.05
CA ASP A 5 -5.91 15.09 10.28
C ASP A 5 -4.94 14.70 9.17
N GLU A 6 -4.40 15.69 8.43
CA GLU A 6 -3.40 15.45 7.40
C GLU A 6 -2.13 14.81 7.98
N LYS A 7 -1.63 15.33 9.09
CA LYS A 7 -0.45 14.80 9.79
C LYS A 7 -0.61 13.32 10.11
N TYR A 8 -1.73 12.92 10.71
CA TYR A 8 -1.94 11.53 11.12
C TYR A 8 -2.24 10.62 9.93
N MET A 9 -2.91 11.13 8.89
CA MET A 9 -3.13 10.36 7.67
C MET A 9 -1.83 10.16 6.88
N LEU A 10 -0.98 11.15 6.78
CA LEU A 10 0.36 10.99 6.19
C LEU A 10 1.18 9.95 6.95
N ARG A 11 1.04 9.90 8.29
CA ARG A 11 1.67 8.84 9.10
C ARG A 11 1.11 7.44 8.74
N CYS A 12 -0.20 7.30 8.51
CA CYS A 12 -0.77 6.04 8.03
C CYS A 12 -0.16 5.63 6.68
N ILE A 13 -0.04 6.56 5.73
CA ILE A 13 0.53 6.33 4.40
C ILE A 13 2.01 5.93 4.48
N GLU A 14 2.78 6.58 5.36
CA GLU A 14 4.18 6.23 5.63
C GLU A 14 4.32 4.79 6.19
N LEU A 15 3.48 4.42 7.14
CA LEU A 15 3.44 3.07 7.69
C LEU A 15 3.04 2.04 6.63
N ALA A 16 2.02 2.35 5.84
CA ALA A 16 1.54 1.51 4.75
C ALA A 16 2.64 1.19 3.74
N ALA A 17 3.51 2.16 3.44
CA ALA A 17 4.63 2.00 2.51
C ALA A 17 5.61 0.89 2.93
N LYS A 18 5.72 0.58 4.23
CA LYS A 18 6.56 -0.52 4.74
C LYS A 18 6.11 -1.90 4.29
N GLY A 19 4.86 -2.06 3.86
CA GLY A 19 4.32 -3.31 3.30
C GLY A 19 4.66 -3.54 1.83
N LEU A 20 5.28 -2.56 1.16
CA LEU A 20 5.57 -2.64 -0.27
C LEU A 20 6.50 -3.82 -0.59
N GLY A 21 6.12 -4.62 -1.59
CA GLY A 21 6.81 -5.86 -1.95
C GLY A 21 6.33 -7.11 -1.20
N TYR A 22 5.67 -6.96 -0.02
CA TYR A 22 5.24 -8.09 0.81
C TYR A 22 3.74 -8.39 0.73
N VAL A 23 2.92 -7.37 0.51
CA VAL A 23 1.45 -7.53 0.48
C VAL A 23 0.92 -8.09 -0.84
N LYS A 24 1.76 -8.29 -1.85
CA LYS A 24 1.40 -8.79 -3.20
C LYS A 24 0.30 -7.92 -3.84
N SER A 25 -0.85 -8.54 -4.14
CA SER A 25 -2.02 -7.88 -4.74
C SER A 25 -2.89 -7.12 -3.74
N ASN A 26 -2.65 -7.26 -2.44
CA ASN A 26 -3.41 -6.52 -1.42
C ASN A 26 -3.02 -5.04 -1.43
N PRO A 27 -3.92 -4.15 -0.99
CA PRO A 27 -3.58 -2.76 -0.80
C PRO A 27 -2.56 -2.58 0.33
N LEU A 28 -1.76 -1.53 0.22
CA LEU A 28 -0.87 -1.05 1.26
C LEU A 28 -1.71 -0.24 2.26
N VAL A 29 -1.88 -0.76 3.46
CA VAL A 29 -2.72 -0.16 4.50
C VAL A 29 -1.91 0.07 5.76
N GLY A 30 -2.02 1.28 6.32
CA GLY A 30 -1.55 1.69 7.63
C GLY A 30 -2.71 2.18 8.48
N CYS A 31 -2.54 2.09 9.78
CA CYS A 31 -3.54 2.53 10.75
C CYS A 31 -2.86 3.20 11.93
N VAL A 32 -3.44 4.30 12.40
CA VAL A 32 -2.97 5.08 13.56
C VAL A 32 -4.15 5.38 14.47
N ILE A 33 -3.99 5.15 15.76
CA ILE A 33 -5.00 5.48 16.79
C ILE A 33 -4.48 6.68 17.60
N VAL A 34 -5.29 7.74 17.64
CA VAL A 34 -4.95 8.99 18.32
C VAL A 34 -5.95 9.28 19.45
N LYS A 35 -5.43 9.64 20.60
CA LYS A 35 -6.23 10.10 21.75
C LYS A 35 -5.54 11.29 22.40
N ASN A 36 -6.28 12.38 22.64
CA ASN A 36 -5.75 13.61 23.21
C ASN A 36 -4.47 14.11 22.47
N ASP A 37 -4.56 14.17 21.13
CA ASP A 37 -3.49 14.57 20.21
C ASP A 37 -2.19 13.73 20.29
N LYS A 38 -2.26 12.55 20.92
CA LYS A 38 -1.13 11.62 21.00
C LYS A 38 -1.45 10.32 20.27
N ILE A 39 -0.50 9.81 19.51
CA ILE A 39 -0.58 8.46 18.93
C ILE A 39 -0.43 7.47 20.09
N ILE A 40 -1.47 6.65 20.33
CA ILE A 40 -1.46 5.60 21.33
C ILE A 40 -1.14 4.22 20.75
N SER A 41 -1.38 4.02 19.46
CA SER A 41 -0.97 2.82 18.72
C SER A 41 -0.88 3.10 17.24
N GLU A 42 0.00 2.37 16.53
CA GLU A 42 0.13 2.43 15.09
C GLU A 42 0.57 1.07 14.52
N GLY A 43 0.20 0.81 13.27
CA GLY A 43 0.53 -0.43 12.60
C GLY A 43 0.24 -0.38 11.10
N TYR A 44 0.59 -1.46 10.39
CA TYR A 44 0.36 -1.60 8.97
C TYR A 44 0.15 -3.05 8.59
N HIS A 45 -0.40 -3.31 7.41
CA HIS A 45 -0.53 -4.65 6.84
C HIS A 45 0.85 -5.15 6.39
N HIS A 46 1.40 -6.11 7.12
CA HIS A 46 2.79 -6.54 6.95
C HIS A 46 3.02 -7.35 5.68
N ALA A 47 2.13 -8.31 5.38
CA ALA A 47 2.29 -9.22 4.25
C ALA A 47 0.96 -9.88 3.87
N PHE A 48 0.90 -10.42 2.65
CA PHE A 48 -0.26 -11.15 2.15
C PHE A 48 -0.68 -12.29 3.08
N GLY A 49 -1.95 -12.31 3.48
CA GLY A 49 -2.53 -13.32 4.39
C GLY A 49 -2.32 -13.06 5.87
N MET A 50 -1.54 -12.04 6.24
CA MET A 50 -1.38 -11.60 7.62
C MET A 50 -2.54 -10.67 8.04
N PRO A 51 -2.69 -10.37 9.35
CA PRO A 51 -3.72 -9.44 9.83
C PRO A 51 -3.66 -8.07 9.15
N HIS A 52 -4.82 -7.45 8.94
CA HIS A 52 -4.93 -6.10 8.40
C HIS A 52 -4.43 -5.05 9.38
N ALA A 53 -4.12 -3.85 8.87
CA ALA A 53 -3.52 -2.76 9.64
C ALA A 53 -4.32 -2.40 10.89
N GLU A 54 -5.66 -2.31 10.78
CA GLU A 54 -6.55 -1.97 11.89
C GLU A 54 -6.44 -3.00 13.02
N ARG A 55 -6.42 -4.29 12.66
CA ARG A 55 -6.28 -5.37 13.65
C ARG A 55 -4.91 -5.34 14.30
N VAL A 56 -3.83 -5.20 13.50
CA VAL A 56 -2.46 -5.08 14.04
C VAL A 56 -2.38 -3.92 15.03
N THR A 57 -2.96 -2.77 14.68
CA THR A 57 -2.90 -1.57 15.50
C THR A 57 -3.71 -1.70 16.79
N ILE A 58 -4.92 -2.24 16.70
CA ILE A 58 -5.80 -2.46 17.88
C ILE A 58 -5.20 -3.52 18.82
N ASP A 59 -4.69 -4.63 18.25
CA ASP A 59 -4.19 -5.75 19.04
C ASP A 59 -2.84 -5.48 19.72
N ARG A 60 -2.13 -4.42 19.32
CA ARG A 60 -0.93 -3.93 20.01
C ARG A 60 -1.21 -3.21 21.32
N LEU A 61 -2.44 -2.75 21.53
CA LEU A 61 -2.80 -2.11 22.80
C LEU A 61 -3.05 -3.18 23.87
N ASP A 62 -2.35 -3.09 24.98
CA ASP A 62 -2.57 -3.92 26.17
C ASP A 62 -3.97 -3.65 26.73
N ASP A 63 -4.36 -2.38 26.82
CA ASP A 63 -5.69 -1.96 27.24
C ASP A 63 -6.48 -1.35 26.06
N LYS A 64 -7.36 -2.15 25.47
CA LYS A 64 -8.23 -1.75 24.35
C LYS A 64 -9.32 -0.76 24.75
N THR A 65 -9.58 -0.54 26.05
CA THR A 65 -10.56 0.47 26.50
C THR A 65 -10.10 1.89 26.16
N GLN A 66 -8.81 2.11 25.95
CA GLN A 66 -8.25 3.39 25.53
C GLN A 66 -8.77 3.83 24.14
N ILE A 67 -9.24 2.91 23.30
CA ILE A 67 -9.79 3.22 21.97
C ILE A 67 -11.11 3.98 22.09
N LYS A 68 -11.88 3.74 23.15
CA LYS A 68 -13.11 4.50 23.38
C LYS A 68 -12.82 6.00 23.46
N GLY A 69 -13.50 6.78 22.61
CA GLY A 69 -13.30 8.24 22.52
C GLY A 69 -12.05 8.66 21.76
N SER A 70 -11.32 7.74 21.12
CA SER A 70 -10.19 8.05 20.23
C SER A 70 -10.63 8.33 18.81
N THR A 71 -9.70 8.81 17.97
CA THR A 71 -9.82 8.87 16.52
C THR A 71 -8.91 7.81 15.90
N ILE A 72 -9.46 7.00 14.98
CA ILE A 72 -8.71 6.02 14.19
C ILE A 72 -8.52 6.59 12.79
N TYR A 73 -7.29 6.64 12.32
CA TYR A 73 -6.90 6.98 10.97
C TYR A 73 -6.52 5.71 10.22
N VAL A 74 -7.04 5.55 9.00
CA VAL A 74 -6.72 4.44 8.10
C VAL A 74 -6.75 4.91 6.67
N ASN A 75 -5.74 4.57 5.87
CA ASN A 75 -5.64 5.11 4.52
C ASN A 75 -6.54 4.41 3.48
N LEU A 76 -7.27 3.35 3.87
CA LEU A 76 -8.28 2.71 3.02
C LEU A 76 -9.47 2.28 3.87
N GLU A 77 -10.67 2.27 3.27
CA GLU A 77 -11.90 1.82 3.90
C GLU A 77 -11.72 0.46 4.59
N PRO A 78 -12.07 0.30 5.88
CA PRO A 78 -12.04 -0.97 6.58
C PRO A 78 -12.95 -2.01 5.93
N CYS A 79 -12.43 -3.19 5.66
CA CYS A 79 -13.17 -4.25 4.96
C CYS A 79 -14.42 -4.72 5.73
N SER A 80 -15.50 -5.05 4.99
CA SER A 80 -16.80 -5.48 5.51
C SER A 80 -17.07 -6.98 5.33
N HIS A 81 -16.32 -7.66 4.44
CA HIS A 81 -16.55 -9.06 4.07
C HIS A 81 -15.51 -9.99 4.70
N TYR A 82 -15.88 -11.25 4.86
CA TYR A 82 -14.96 -12.31 5.23
C TYR A 82 -14.07 -12.70 4.04
N GLY A 83 -12.78 -12.48 4.19
CA GLY A 83 -11.76 -12.98 3.28
C GLY A 83 -10.93 -14.08 3.96
N LYS A 84 -9.60 -13.98 3.87
CA LYS A 84 -8.68 -14.83 4.65
C LYS A 84 -8.66 -14.46 6.14
N THR A 85 -9.05 -13.23 6.45
CA THR A 85 -9.16 -12.71 7.81
C THR A 85 -10.58 -12.20 8.06
N PRO A 86 -11.05 -12.18 9.31
CA PRO A 86 -12.34 -11.58 9.66
C PRO A 86 -12.37 -10.09 9.30
N PRO A 87 -13.54 -9.52 8.97
CA PRO A 87 -13.70 -8.14 8.54
C PRO A 87 -13.28 -7.14 9.62
N CYS A 88 -12.64 -6.03 9.18
CA CYS A 88 -12.12 -5.01 10.08
C CYS A 88 -13.20 -4.03 10.55
N ALA A 89 -14.17 -3.65 9.69
CA ALA A 89 -15.18 -2.66 10.06
C ALA A 89 -16.01 -3.05 11.30
N PRO A 90 -16.55 -4.28 11.42
CA PRO A 90 -17.23 -4.72 12.64
C PRO A 90 -16.28 -4.78 13.86
N TYR A 91 -15.00 -5.09 13.64
CA TYR A 91 -14.03 -5.13 14.73
C TYR A 91 -13.73 -3.74 15.26
N VAL A 92 -13.52 -2.76 14.38
CA VAL A 92 -13.35 -1.34 14.72
C VAL A 92 -14.61 -0.81 15.43
N ALA A 93 -15.81 -1.12 14.89
CA ALA A 93 -17.08 -0.70 15.50
C ALA A 93 -17.25 -1.19 16.95
N LYS A 94 -16.85 -2.44 17.22
CA LYS A 94 -16.87 -3.02 18.58
C LYS A 94 -15.99 -2.25 19.57
N MET A 95 -14.90 -1.61 19.11
CA MET A 95 -13.99 -0.83 19.96
C MET A 95 -14.56 0.55 20.32
N LYS A 96 -15.61 1.02 19.63
CA LYS A 96 -16.30 2.29 19.90
C LYS A 96 -15.37 3.51 19.91
N PRO A 97 -14.52 3.71 18.88
CA PRO A 97 -13.84 4.99 18.72
C PRO A 97 -14.87 6.10 18.56
N GLN A 98 -14.51 7.34 18.85
CA GLN A 98 -15.37 8.49 18.61
C GLN A 98 -15.48 8.80 17.10
N ARG A 99 -14.37 8.63 16.38
CA ARG A 99 -14.22 9.03 14.97
C ARG A 99 -13.32 8.07 14.21
N VAL A 100 -13.64 7.83 12.95
CA VAL A 100 -12.75 7.15 11.99
C VAL A 100 -12.52 8.07 10.80
N VAL A 101 -11.26 8.28 10.45
CA VAL A 101 -10.84 9.10 9.30
C VAL A 101 -10.23 8.18 8.26
N ILE A 102 -10.77 8.24 7.05
CA ILE A 102 -10.42 7.36 5.92
C ILE A 102 -9.86 8.21 4.78
N SER A 103 -8.75 7.76 4.17
CA SER A 103 -8.22 8.46 2.99
C SER A 103 -9.08 8.18 1.75
N ASP A 104 -9.23 6.91 1.36
CA ASP A 104 -10.00 6.51 0.19
C ASP A 104 -11.01 5.40 0.51
N VAL A 105 -12.14 5.46 -0.18
CA VAL A 105 -13.10 4.34 -0.23
C VAL A 105 -12.46 3.18 -1.01
N ASP A 106 -12.74 1.96 -0.61
CA ASP A 106 -12.28 0.79 -1.36
C ASP A 106 -13.02 0.71 -2.71
N PRO A 107 -12.32 0.74 -3.85
CA PRO A 107 -12.94 0.66 -5.17
C PRO A 107 -13.55 -0.70 -5.50
N ASN A 108 -13.30 -1.73 -4.66
CA ASN A 108 -13.86 -3.06 -4.84
C ASN A 108 -15.39 -3.03 -4.58
N PRO A 109 -16.25 -3.39 -5.55
CA PRO A 109 -17.71 -3.36 -5.39
C PRO A 109 -18.23 -4.17 -4.19
N LEU A 110 -17.48 -5.17 -3.73
CA LEU A 110 -17.84 -5.99 -2.56
C LEU A 110 -17.61 -5.28 -1.22
N VAL A 111 -16.84 -4.19 -1.23
CA VAL A 111 -16.48 -3.42 -0.02
C VAL A 111 -17.10 -2.04 -0.05
N ASN A 112 -17.03 -1.39 -1.18
CA ASN A 112 -17.38 0.01 -1.45
C ASN A 112 -18.51 0.55 -0.57
N ASN A 113 -18.18 1.46 0.34
CA ASN A 113 -19.07 2.09 1.33
C ASN A 113 -19.72 1.14 2.37
N GLN A 114 -19.50 -0.17 2.32
CA GLN A 114 -20.08 -1.11 3.28
C GLN A 114 -19.41 -1.01 4.65
N GLY A 115 -18.09 -0.86 4.66
CA GLY A 115 -17.31 -0.66 5.89
C GLY A 115 -17.66 0.67 6.55
N ILE A 116 -17.79 1.73 5.78
CA ILE A 116 -18.23 3.07 6.23
C ILE A 116 -19.61 2.98 6.86
N LYS A 117 -20.55 2.32 6.18
CA LYS A 117 -21.92 2.15 6.68
C LYS A 117 -21.95 1.41 8.02
N ILE A 118 -21.19 0.32 8.18
CA ILE A 118 -21.11 -0.42 9.45
C ILE A 118 -20.64 0.49 10.59
N LEU A 119 -19.65 1.35 10.34
CA LEU A 119 -19.14 2.28 11.33
C LEU A 119 -20.17 3.35 11.69
N GLN A 120 -20.86 3.94 10.70
CA GLN A 120 -21.90 4.94 10.89
C GLN A 120 -23.12 4.37 11.63
N ASP A 121 -23.57 3.16 11.27
CA ASP A 121 -24.67 2.45 11.94
C ASP A 121 -24.33 2.14 13.41
N ALA A 122 -23.05 2.03 13.76
CA ALA A 122 -22.56 1.90 15.14
C ALA A 122 -22.44 3.25 15.87
N GLY A 123 -22.86 4.37 15.26
CA GLY A 123 -22.79 5.72 15.85
C GLY A 123 -21.42 6.37 15.82
N ILE A 124 -20.50 5.88 15.01
CA ILE A 124 -19.13 6.41 14.87
C ILE A 124 -19.13 7.49 13.76
N GLN A 125 -18.54 8.65 14.06
CA GLN A 125 -18.32 9.67 13.04
C GLN A 125 -17.29 9.17 12.02
N VAL A 126 -17.60 9.28 10.72
CA VAL A 126 -16.70 8.87 9.63
C VAL A 126 -16.45 10.03 8.69
N ASP A 127 -15.18 10.39 8.50
CA ASP A 127 -14.73 11.37 7.51
C ASP A 127 -13.88 10.69 6.45
N VAL A 128 -14.04 11.09 5.18
CA VAL A 128 -13.39 10.46 4.03
C VAL A 128 -12.73 11.51 3.15
N GLY A 129 -11.62 11.16 2.50
CA GLY A 129 -10.98 11.98 1.47
C GLY A 129 -9.70 12.68 1.92
N ILE A 130 -9.19 12.39 3.11
CA ILE A 130 -7.96 13.03 3.64
C ILE A 130 -6.73 12.40 2.98
N CYS A 131 -5.86 13.23 2.34
CA CYS A 131 -4.63 12.80 1.64
C CYS A 131 -4.89 11.72 0.56
N SER A 132 -6.03 11.78 -0.13
CA SER A 132 -6.41 10.79 -1.15
C SER A 132 -5.38 10.73 -2.29
N MET A 133 -4.81 11.86 -2.71
CA MET A 133 -3.83 11.89 -3.78
C MET A 133 -2.55 11.10 -3.41
N GLU A 134 -2.04 11.29 -2.22
CA GLU A 134 -0.86 10.59 -1.67
C GLU A 134 -1.12 9.10 -1.53
N ASN A 135 -2.29 8.74 -0.99
CA ASN A 135 -2.69 7.34 -0.83
C ASN A 135 -2.86 6.64 -2.20
N ARG A 136 -3.53 7.27 -3.16
CA ARG A 136 -3.70 6.71 -4.50
C ARG A 136 -2.36 6.56 -5.23
N LYS A 137 -1.41 7.49 -5.03
CA LYS A 137 -0.05 7.38 -5.54
C LYS A 137 0.69 6.18 -4.96
N LEU A 138 0.59 5.94 -3.64
CA LEU A 138 1.16 4.77 -2.98
C LEU A 138 0.50 3.48 -3.49
N ASN A 139 -0.81 3.44 -3.50
CA ASN A 139 -1.64 2.28 -3.86
C ASN A 139 -1.96 2.19 -5.36
N ARG A 140 -1.18 2.84 -6.25
CA ARG A 140 -1.45 2.88 -7.70
C ARG A 140 -1.60 1.50 -8.34
N ARG A 141 -0.91 0.48 -7.83
CA ARG A 141 -1.01 -0.91 -8.32
C ARG A 141 -2.38 -1.49 -8.03
N PHE A 142 -2.84 -1.35 -6.79
CA PHE A 142 -4.16 -1.81 -6.33
C PHE A 142 -5.29 -1.07 -7.06
N PHE A 143 -5.31 0.26 -7.05
CA PHE A 143 -6.34 1.04 -7.74
C PHE A 143 -6.38 0.75 -9.25
N THR A 144 -5.23 0.67 -9.91
CA THR A 144 -5.19 0.33 -11.35
C THR A 144 -5.80 -1.04 -11.61
N PHE A 145 -5.50 -2.03 -10.78
CA PHE A 145 -6.03 -3.38 -10.96
C PHE A 145 -7.54 -3.44 -10.77
N ILE A 146 -8.04 -2.85 -9.69
CA ILE A 146 -9.49 -2.92 -9.38
C ILE A 146 -10.31 -2.06 -10.34
N GLU A 147 -9.91 -0.81 -10.59
CA GLU A 147 -10.67 0.15 -11.40
C GLU A 147 -10.55 -0.13 -12.90
N LYS A 148 -9.34 -0.48 -13.39
CA LYS A 148 -9.04 -0.63 -14.82
C LYS A 148 -8.99 -2.07 -15.29
N LYS A 149 -9.16 -3.06 -14.39
CA LYS A 149 -9.13 -4.50 -14.68
C LYS A 149 -7.88 -4.94 -15.45
N ARG A 150 -6.74 -4.30 -15.17
CA ARG A 150 -5.43 -4.63 -15.71
C ARG A 150 -4.33 -4.40 -14.68
N PRO A 151 -3.16 -5.04 -14.81
CA PRO A 151 -2.04 -4.76 -13.93
C PRO A 151 -1.53 -3.32 -14.10
N TYR A 152 -0.92 -2.77 -13.08
CA TYR A 152 -0.05 -1.61 -13.18
C TYR A 152 1.21 -2.03 -13.91
N ILE A 153 1.60 -1.30 -14.96
CA ILE A 153 2.75 -1.62 -15.80
C ILE A 153 3.81 -0.55 -15.61
N LEU A 154 5.02 -0.98 -15.23
CA LEU A 154 6.20 -0.14 -15.15
C LEU A 154 7.12 -0.52 -16.31
N LEU A 155 7.28 0.38 -17.28
CA LEU A 155 8.19 0.22 -18.40
C LEU A 155 9.58 0.70 -18.01
N LYS A 156 10.59 -0.16 -18.21
CA LYS A 156 11.99 0.15 -17.93
C LYS A 156 12.87 -0.20 -19.14
N TRP A 157 13.61 0.76 -19.62
CA TRP A 157 14.68 0.55 -20.59
C TRP A 157 15.87 1.46 -20.29
N ALA A 158 17.03 1.15 -20.83
CA ALA A 158 18.21 2.00 -20.82
C ALA A 158 18.56 2.34 -22.29
N GLN A 159 18.87 3.59 -22.54
CA GLN A 159 19.26 4.06 -23.88
C GLN A 159 20.41 5.06 -23.76
N THR A 160 21.21 5.15 -24.81
CA THR A 160 22.23 6.19 -24.99
C THR A 160 21.57 7.54 -25.31
N LEU A 161 22.34 8.63 -25.27
CA LEU A 161 21.81 9.97 -25.56
C LEU A 161 21.20 10.09 -26.96
N ASP A 162 21.74 9.35 -27.92
CA ASP A 162 21.27 9.25 -29.31
C ASP A 162 20.16 8.18 -29.52
N GLY A 163 19.64 7.59 -28.42
CA GLY A 163 18.44 6.75 -28.43
C GLY A 163 18.66 5.26 -28.67
N PHE A 164 19.91 4.78 -28.74
CA PHE A 164 20.17 3.35 -28.93
C PHE A 164 20.13 2.57 -27.63
N ILE A 165 19.59 1.35 -27.66
CA ILE A 165 19.52 0.41 -26.53
C ILE A 165 20.63 -0.63 -26.55
N ALA A 166 21.25 -0.88 -27.73
CA ALA A 166 22.34 -1.80 -27.94
C ALA A 166 23.08 -1.44 -29.24
N GLU A 167 24.32 -1.91 -29.38
CA GLU A 167 25.07 -1.86 -30.63
C GLU A 167 24.69 -3.05 -31.55
N LYS A 168 24.78 -2.86 -32.83
CA LYS A 168 24.57 -3.94 -33.79
C LYS A 168 25.72 -4.96 -33.69
N ASN A 169 25.39 -6.25 -33.60
CA ASN A 169 26.34 -7.37 -33.46
C ASN A 169 27.15 -7.38 -32.12
N GLN A 170 26.60 -6.85 -31.05
CA GLN A 170 27.24 -6.86 -29.77
C GLN A 170 27.17 -8.26 -29.11
N ASN A 171 28.31 -8.82 -28.73
CA ASN A 171 28.43 -10.13 -28.08
C ASN A 171 28.71 -10.05 -26.58
N TYR A 172 28.59 -8.86 -25.99
CA TYR A 172 28.83 -8.62 -24.57
C TYR A 172 27.85 -7.59 -24.03
N ILE A 173 27.62 -7.64 -22.70
CA ILE A 173 26.74 -6.68 -22.03
C ILE A 173 27.48 -5.35 -21.83
N LYS A 174 27.02 -4.29 -22.51
CA LYS A 174 27.49 -2.92 -22.34
C LYS A 174 26.54 -2.17 -21.42
N TRP A 175 27.02 -1.81 -20.23
CA TRP A 175 26.20 -1.07 -19.28
C TRP A 175 26.08 0.40 -19.68
N ILE A 176 24.87 0.83 -20.02
CA ILE A 176 24.53 2.23 -20.31
C ILE A 176 24.32 2.99 -19.01
N SER A 177 23.77 2.32 -17.98
CA SER A 177 23.46 2.91 -16.68
C SER A 177 24.55 2.62 -15.63
N ASN A 178 24.71 3.53 -14.66
CA ASN A 178 25.66 3.40 -13.57
C ASN A 178 25.15 2.47 -12.43
N ASN A 179 25.98 2.24 -11.42
CA ASN A 179 25.68 1.37 -10.29
C ASN A 179 24.48 1.87 -9.46
N ALA A 180 24.33 3.18 -9.24
CA ALA A 180 23.22 3.74 -8.49
C ALA A 180 21.88 3.44 -9.20
N THR A 181 21.82 3.62 -10.53
CA THR A 181 20.64 3.25 -11.34
C THR A 181 20.35 1.74 -11.26
N ARG A 182 21.39 0.89 -11.23
CA ARG A 182 21.23 -0.56 -11.06
C ARG A 182 20.58 -0.91 -9.71
N GLN A 183 20.97 -0.27 -8.62
CA GLN A 183 20.33 -0.45 -7.30
C GLN A 183 18.86 -0.08 -7.34
N ILE A 184 18.50 1.06 -7.97
CA ILE A 184 17.10 1.47 -8.14
C ILE A 184 16.30 0.43 -8.93
N VAL A 185 16.87 -0.16 -9.99
CA VAL A 185 16.21 -1.23 -10.76
C VAL A 185 15.98 -2.48 -9.89
N HIS A 186 16.93 -2.83 -9.01
CA HIS A 186 16.74 -3.95 -8.08
C HIS A 186 15.67 -3.63 -7.03
N LYS A 187 15.59 -2.39 -6.56
CA LYS A 187 14.47 -1.92 -5.72
C LYS A 187 13.14 -2.13 -6.43
N TRP A 188 12.97 -1.67 -7.66
CA TRP A 188 11.73 -1.86 -8.41
C TRP A 188 11.38 -3.35 -8.59
N ARG A 189 12.38 -4.22 -8.81
CA ARG A 189 12.13 -5.68 -8.87
C ARG A 189 11.61 -6.25 -7.56
N SER A 190 12.03 -5.73 -6.41
CA SER A 190 11.50 -6.17 -5.11
C SER A 190 10.06 -5.70 -4.85
N GLU A 191 9.62 -4.66 -5.55
CA GLU A 191 8.29 -4.07 -5.40
C GLU A 191 7.26 -4.68 -6.35
N GLU A 192 7.69 -5.28 -7.48
CA GLU A 192 6.79 -5.79 -8.53
C GLU A 192 6.61 -7.31 -8.42
N MET A 193 5.40 -7.78 -8.73
CA MET A 193 5.05 -9.20 -8.65
C MET A 193 5.62 -10.05 -9.79
N ALA A 194 5.92 -9.44 -10.94
CA ALA A 194 6.41 -10.10 -12.13
C ALA A 194 7.32 -9.19 -12.95
N ILE A 195 8.23 -9.80 -13.68
CA ILE A 195 9.12 -9.14 -14.65
C ILE A 195 8.88 -9.78 -16.00
N LEU A 196 8.59 -8.95 -17.01
CA LEU A 196 8.46 -9.36 -18.40
C LEU A 196 9.64 -8.83 -19.20
N VAL A 197 10.28 -9.70 -19.96
CA VAL A 197 11.38 -9.35 -20.87
C VAL A 197 11.17 -9.94 -22.25
N GLY A 198 11.74 -9.32 -23.28
CA GLY A 198 11.70 -9.83 -24.63
C GLY A 198 12.50 -11.12 -24.78
N ALA A 199 12.08 -12.03 -25.68
CA ALA A 199 12.80 -13.26 -25.96
C ALA A 199 14.22 -13.01 -26.50
N GLY A 200 14.45 -11.90 -27.21
CA GLY A 200 15.77 -11.46 -27.62
C GLY A 200 16.70 -11.19 -26.43
N THR A 201 16.21 -10.46 -25.41
CA THR A 201 16.94 -10.19 -24.18
C THR A 201 17.33 -11.49 -23.46
N VAL A 202 16.40 -12.47 -23.40
CA VAL A 202 16.71 -13.77 -22.78
C VAL A 202 17.85 -14.46 -23.51
N ARG A 203 17.79 -14.52 -24.84
CA ARG A 203 18.82 -15.22 -25.64
C ARG A 203 20.19 -14.52 -25.64
N CYS A 204 20.22 -13.19 -25.61
CA CYS A 204 21.47 -12.43 -25.72
C CYS A 204 22.12 -12.18 -24.35
N ASP A 205 21.33 -11.90 -23.30
CA ASP A 205 21.84 -11.43 -22.03
C ASP A 205 21.81 -12.51 -20.93
N ASP A 206 21.07 -13.61 -21.14
CA ASP A 206 20.80 -14.64 -20.12
C ASP A 206 20.55 -14.03 -18.71
N PRO A 207 19.55 -13.12 -18.58
CA PRO A 207 19.44 -12.29 -17.40
C PRO A 207 18.86 -13.07 -16.22
N GLN A 208 19.52 -13.03 -15.06
CA GLN A 208 19.04 -13.69 -13.86
C GLN A 208 17.71 -13.12 -13.32
N LEU A 209 17.37 -11.86 -13.61
CA LEU A 209 16.15 -11.14 -13.20
C LEU A 209 15.87 -11.12 -11.69
N THR A 210 16.81 -11.54 -10.86
CA THR A 210 16.70 -11.58 -9.40
C THR A 210 16.92 -10.21 -8.75
N THR A 211 16.40 -10.05 -7.53
CA THR A 211 16.75 -8.94 -6.65
C THR A 211 17.98 -9.31 -5.82
N ARG A 212 19.13 -8.64 -6.02
CA ARG A 212 20.40 -8.96 -5.34
C ARG A 212 21.22 -7.74 -4.92
N HIS A 213 20.82 -6.55 -5.32
CA HIS A 213 21.50 -5.29 -4.96
C HIS A 213 20.58 -4.33 -4.20
N TRP A 214 19.49 -4.85 -3.62
CA TRP A 214 18.56 -4.12 -2.77
C TRP A 214 18.12 -5.04 -1.63
N HIS A 215 18.18 -4.53 -0.38
CA HIS A 215 17.80 -5.23 0.85
C HIS A 215 16.66 -4.48 1.54
#